data_3fddd55e271e0606dc04ab915b89fc54
#
_entry.id   3fddd55e271e0606dc04ab915b89fc54
#
_cell.length_a   1.000
_cell.length_b   1.000
_cell.length_c   1.000
_cell.angle_alpha   90.00
_cell.angle_beta   90.00
_cell.angle_gamma   90.00
#
_symmetry.space_group_name_H-M   'P 1'
#
loop_
_entity.id
_entity.type
_entity.pdbx_description
1 polymer ?
#
loop_
_entity_poly.entity_id
_entity_poly.type
_entity_poly.pdbx_seq_one_letter_code
_entity_poly.pdbx_strand_id
1 'polypeptide(L)'
;MRLRVAVSAAIGIASGVFCWFLMKHLRQDAADFRWAIHLAQRLLARQNPYDTPLEQYPLTAAFFALPFLRLQPETAAGLFYGIGSGLLAFGLTRDSYRRLLIFLAYPYWAGILAVQWSPVVAASAFFPLLLPVTMAKPQIGLPVFLTHASRRGVVACVLLGILSLIIMPAWPLRWLAQFGHYEHFIPLLVLPGPLLLLALAQYRDRDAIFLLLAALMPQRWFFDSFILWLIPKSRREIVWTVLFSWGVGIWRWYHVPHSFTQVGRWTVLFIYLPMLVVVLSRNHKRQQS
;
A
#
# COMPACT_ATOMS: atom_id res chain seq x y z
N MET A 1 5.20 -17.09 -20.73
CA MET A 1 4.59 -17.43 -19.42
C MET A 1 5.64 -17.88 -18.41
N ARG A 2 6.45 -18.91 -18.69
CA ARG A 2 7.46 -19.46 -17.75
C ARG A 2 8.44 -18.43 -17.18
N LEU A 3 9.02 -17.57 -18.02
CA LEU A 3 9.95 -16.51 -17.56
C LEU A 3 9.27 -15.51 -16.60
N ARG A 4 8.01 -15.11 -16.87
CA ARG A 4 7.27 -14.22 -15.96
C ARG A 4 7.08 -14.86 -14.59
N VAL A 5 6.69 -16.13 -14.55
CA VAL A 5 6.53 -16.87 -13.30
C VAL A 5 7.87 -16.95 -12.55
N ALA A 6 8.95 -17.32 -13.24
CA ALA A 6 10.28 -17.44 -12.63
C ALA A 6 10.77 -16.10 -12.04
N VAL A 7 10.68 -15.00 -12.81
CA VAL A 7 11.10 -13.68 -12.35
C VAL A 7 10.25 -13.19 -11.17
N SER A 8 8.94 -13.41 -11.24
CA SER A 8 8.04 -12.98 -10.17
C SER A 8 8.25 -13.80 -8.90
N ALA A 9 8.47 -15.10 -9.04
CA ALA A 9 8.83 -15.98 -7.92
C ALA A 9 10.18 -15.56 -7.30
N ALA A 10 11.18 -15.26 -8.12
CA ALA A 10 12.49 -14.80 -7.64
C ALA A 10 12.37 -13.50 -6.84
N ILE A 11 11.60 -12.51 -7.33
CA ILE A 11 11.35 -11.26 -6.61
C ILE A 11 10.59 -11.53 -5.30
N GLY A 12 9.54 -12.36 -5.34
CA GLY A 12 8.78 -12.72 -4.16
C GLY A 12 9.64 -13.41 -3.10
N ILE A 13 10.44 -14.41 -3.51
CA ILE A 13 11.36 -15.13 -2.62
C ILE A 13 12.41 -14.18 -2.04
N ALA A 14 13.08 -13.39 -2.89
CA ALA A 14 14.10 -12.44 -2.43
C ALA A 14 13.52 -11.43 -1.42
N SER A 15 12.34 -10.85 -1.72
CA SER A 15 11.67 -9.91 -0.83
C SER A 15 11.24 -10.57 0.48
N GLY A 16 10.72 -11.77 0.42
CA GLY A 16 10.28 -12.53 1.59
C GLY A 16 11.44 -12.95 2.49
N VAL A 17 12.51 -13.48 1.91
CA VAL A 17 13.72 -13.86 2.66
C VAL A 17 14.39 -12.64 3.29
N PHE A 18 14.48 -11.54 2.55
CA PHE A 18 15.04 -10.30 3.08
C PHE A 18 14.17 -9.72 4.20
N CYS A 19 12.84 -9.71 4.04
CA CYS A 19 11.92 -9.30 5.09
C CYS A 19 12.06 -10.19 6.34
N TRP A 20 12.06 -11.50 6.20
CA TRP A 20 12.28 -12.45 7.28
C TRP A 20 13.59 -12.19 8.03
N PHE A 21 14.69 -12.02 7.28
CA PHE A 21 16.00 -11.71 7.84
C PHE A 21 15.99 -10.42 8.65
N LEU A 22 15.38 -9.35 8.11
CA LEU A 22 15.27 -8.07 8.81
C LEU A 22 14.44 -8.19 10.10
N MET A 23 13.28 -8.85 10.06
CA MET A 23 12.44 -9.02 11.25
C MET A 23 13.18 -9.78 12.35
N LYS A 24 13.87 -10.85 11.97
CA LYS A 24 14.68 -11.64 12.90
C LYS A 24 15.86 -10.83 13.47
N HIS A 25 16.59 -10.11 12.62
CA HIS A 25 17.77 -9.33 13.02
C HIS A 25 17.38 -8.13 13.91
N LEU A 26 16.31 -7.41 13.56
CA LEU A 26 15.83 -6.24 14.28
C LEU A 26 14.92 -6.59 15.48
N ARG A 27 14.60 -7.87 15.70
CA ARG A 27 13.67 -8.36 16.73
C ARG A 27 12.31 -7.65 16.71
N GLN A 28 11.76 -7.43 15.50
CA GLN A 28 10.54 -6.64 15.29
C GLN A 28 9.28 -7.50 15.08
N ASP A 29 9.26 -8.75 15.52
CA ASP A 29 8.13 -9.66 15.26
C ASP A 29 7.68 -9.60 13.78
N ALA A 30 6.36 -9.34 13.55
CA ALA A 30 5.80 -9.14 12.21
C ALA A 30 5.51 -7.66 11.88
N ALA A 31 6.10 -6.72 12.62
CA ALA A 31 5.91 -5.27 12.47
C ALA A 31 4.44 -4.88 12.27
N ASP A 32 4.07 -4.17 11.19
CA ASP A 32 2.69 -3.70 10.96
C ASP A 32 1.70 -4.86 10.69
N PHE A 33 2.16 -5.97 10.10
CA PHE A 33 1.33 -7.16 9.87
C PHE A 33 0.91 -7.87 11.18
N ARG A 34 1.64 -7.66 12.28
CA ARG A 34 1.30 -8.17 13.61
C ARG A 34 -0.12 -7.79 14.04
N TRP A 35 -0.58 -6.58 13.71
CA TRP A 35 -1.92 -6.13 14.06
C TRP A 35 -3.00 -7.00 13.44
N ALA A 36 -2.87 -7.37 12.17
CA ALA A 36 -3.81 -8.27 11.53
C ALA A 36 -3.77 -9.69 12.12
N ILE A 37 -2.58 -10.16 12.53
CA ILE A 37 -2.42 -11.45 13.23
C ILE A 37 -3.14 -11.40 14.59
N HIS A 38 -2.95 -10.33 15.37
CA HIS A 38 -3.63 -10.18 16.67
C HIS A 38 -5.15 -10.10 16.52
N LEU A 39 -5.64 -9.36 15.52
CA LEU A 39 -7.06 -9.31 15.18
C LEU A 39 -7.61 -10.73 14.94
N ALA A 40 -6.93 -11.51 14.11
CA ALA A 40 -7.34 -12.87 13.78
C ALA A 40 -7.29 -13.81 14.99
N GLN A 41 -6.25 -13.71 15.83
CA GLN A 41 -6.12 -14.51 17.06
C GLN A 41 -7.27 -14.23 18.04
N ARG A 42 -7.60 -12.96 18.28
CA ARG A 42 -8.70 -12.56 19.16
C ARG A 42 -10.05 -13.01 18.63
N LEU A 43 -10.24 -12.88 17.31
CA LEU A 43 -11.47 -13.35 16.67
C LEU A 43 -11.67 -14.85 16.88
N LEU A 44 -10.62 -15.67 16.70
CA LEU A 44 -10.68 -17.11 16.94
C LEU A 44 -10.89 -17.46 18.43
N ALA A 45 -10.34 -16.64 19.34
CA ALA A 45 -10.56 -16.77 20.77
C ALA A 45 -11.93 -16.27 21.23
N ARG A 46 -12.82 -15.86 20.30
CA ARG A 46 -14.14 -15.26 20.58
C ARG A 46 -14.05 -14.01 21.47
N GLN A 47 -12.94 -13.32 21.43
CA GLN A 47 -12.75 -12.04 22.11
C GLN A 47 -13.05 -10.89 21.12
N ASN A 48 -13.53 -9.75 21.65
CA ASN A 48 -13.68 -8.57 20.81
C ASN A 48 -12.32 -7.92 20.57
N PRO A 49 -11.85 -7.82 19.30
CA PRO A 49 -10.55 -7.24 19.00
C PRO A 49 -10.43 -5.76 19.40
N TYR A 50 -11.55 -5.02 19.39
CA TYR A 50 -11.58 -3.58 19.62
C TYR A 50 -11.70 -3.15 21.09
N ASP A 51 -11.72 -4.09 22.02
CA ASP A 51 -11.67 -3.79 23.47
C ASP A 51 -10.25 -3.38 23.93
N THR A 52 -9.25 -3.55 23.04
CA THR A 52 -7.90 -3.05 23.30
C THR A 52 -7.74 -1.69 22.60
N PRO A 53 -7.27 -0.66 23.30
CA PRO A 53 -6.92 0.60 22.66
C PRO A 53 -5.83 0.36 21.60
N LEU A 54 -5.91 1.09 20.47
CA LEU A 54 -4.95 1.08 19.37
C LEU A 54 -5.16 -0.01 18.30
N GLU A 55 -6.27 -0.76 18.28
CA GLU A 55 -6.57 -1.63 17.14
C GLU A 55 -7.03 -0.81 15.95
N GLN A 56 -6.10 -0.44 15.09
CA GLN A 56 -6.33 0.51 13.98
C GLN A 56 -6.74 -0.18 12.68
N TYR A 57 -6.74 -1.52 12.63
CA TYR A 57 -7.10 -2.27 11.45
C TYR A 57 -8.59 -2.65 11.41
N PRO A 58 -9.24 -2.59 10.24
CA PRO A 58 -10.60 -3.11 10.09
C PRO A 58 -10.61 -4.64 10.25
N LEU A 59 -11.75 -5.20 10.68
CA LEU A 59 -11.87 -6.65 10.91
C LEU A 59 -11.51 -7.48 9.66
N THR A 60 -11.73 -6.93 8.49
CA THR A 60 -11.38 -7.55 7.21
C THR A 60 -9.90 -7.90 7.08
N ALA A 61 -9.00 -7.20 7.79
CA ALA A 61 -7.56 -7.54 7.80
C ALA A 61 -7.29 -8.92 8.43
N ALA A 62 -8.09 -9.32 9.42
CA ALA A 62 -7.95 -10.61 10.08
C ALA A 62 -8.02 -11.79 9.10
N PHE A 63 -8.90 -11.72 8.10
CA PHE A 63 -9.08 -12.82 7.14
C PHE A 63 -7.82 -13.12 6.33
N PHE A 64 -7.04 -12.09 6.02
CA PHE A 64 -5.76 -12.23 5.31
C PHE A 64 -4.63 -12.72 6.22
N ALA A 65 -4.78 -12.58 7.53
CA ALA A 65 -3.81 -13.07 8.51
C ALA A 65 -4.06 -14.54 8.92
N LEU A 66 -5.28 -15.07 8.76
CA LEU A 66 -5.63 -16.44 9.15
C LEU A 66 -4.63 -17.51 8.69
N PRO A 67 -4.14 -17.52 7.42
CA PRO A 67 -3.20 -18.54 6.96
C PRO A 67 -1.84 -18.52 7.69
N PHE A 68 -1.52 -17.42 8.37
CA PHE A 68 -0.21 -17.19 8.97
C PHE A 68 -0.19 -17.41 10.49
N LEU A 69 -1.32 -17.69 11.14
CA LEU A 69 -1.46 -17.73 12.61
C LEU A 69 -0.58 -18.77 13.32
N ARG A 70 -0.25 -19.86 12.62
CA ARG A 70 0.57 -20.95 13.18
C ARG A 70 2.07 -20.75 12.91
N LEU A 71 2.45 -19.71 12.19
CA LEU A 71 3.83 -19.41 11.84
C LEU A 71 4.47 -18.54 12.91
N GLN A 72 5.80 -18.61 13.02
CA GLN A 72 6.54 -17.63 13.78
C GLN A 72 6.38 -16.25 13.15
N PRO A 73 6.33 -15.16 13.96
CA PRO A 73 6.01 -13.82 13.47
C PRO A 73 6.88 -13.36 12.28
N GLU A 74 8.19 -13.58 12.35
CA GLU A 74 9.11 -13.21 11.27
C GLU A 74 8.89 -14.03 9.98
N THR A 75 8.49 -15.30 10.13
CA THR A 75 8.15 -16.16 8.99
C THR A 75 6.84 -15.71 8.35
N ALA A 76 5.84 -15.37 9.16
CA ALA A 76 4.59 -14.82 8.69
C ALA A 76 4.81 -13.51 7.93
N ALA A 77 5.64 -12.62 8.48
CA ALA A 77 6.04 -11.36 7.84
C ALA A 77 6.71 -11.57 6.49
N GLY A 78 7.74 -12.45 6.44
CA GLY A 78 8.46 -12.76 5.22
C GLY A 78 7.56 -13.35 4.14
N LEU A 79 6.71 -14.32 4.48
CA LEU A 79 5.78 -14.94 3.53
C LEU A 79 4.74 -13.93 3.03
N PHE A 80 4.13 -13.14 3.93
CA PHE A 80 3.15 -12.13 3.56
C PHE A 80 3.72 -11.11 2.59
N TYR A 81 4.89 -10.52 2.93
CA TYR A 81 5.53 -9.53 2.09
C TYR A 81 6.04 -10.11 0.77
N GLY A 82 6.60 -11.32 0.81
CA GLY A 82 7.08 -12.05 -0.36
C GLY A 82 5.97 -12.40 -1.35
N ILE A 83 4.83 -12.93 -0.85
CA ILE A 83 3.65 -13.22 -1.67
C ILE A 83 3.13 -11.94 -2.33
N GLY A 84 2.97 -10.85 -1.56
CA GLY A 84 2.53 -9.57 -2.09
C GLY A 84 3.44 -9.02 -3.18
N SER A 85 4.75 -9.09 -2.96
CA SER A 85 5.77 -8.66 -3.92
C SER A 85 5.80 -9.52 -5.18
N GLY A 86 5.71 -10.84 -5.04
CA GLY A 86 5.66 -11.78 -6.16
C GLY A 86 4.42 -11.58 -7.03
N LEU A 87 3.24 -11.41 -6.41
CA LEU A 87 1.99 -11.11 -7.11
C LEU A 87 2.08 -9.77 -7.85
N LEU A 88 2.62 -8.74 -7.20
CA LEU A 88 2.82 -7.44 -7.84
C LEU A 88 3.76 -7.56 -9.03
N ALA A 89 4.90 -8.24 -8.89
CA ALA A 89 5.84 -8.47 -9.97
C ALA A 89 5.18 -9.20 -11.15
N PHE A 90 4.36 -10.22 -10.89
CA PHE A 90 3.63 -10.95 -11.91
C PHE A 90 2.58 -10.08 -12.62
N GLY A 91 1.90 -9.20 -11.90
CA GLY A 91 0.98 -8.22 -12.47
C GLY A 91 1.70 -7.23 -13.40
N LEU A 92 2.78 -6.64 -12.91
CA LEU A 92 3.57 -5.63 -13.63
C LEU A 92 4.22 -6.18 -14.91
N THR A 93 4.72 -7.41 -14.88
CA THR A 93 5.36 -8.06 -16.03
C THR A 93 4.36 -8.47 -17.13
N ARG A 94 3.05 -8.30 -16.89
CA ARG A 94 2.05 -8.41 -17.94
C ARG A 94 2.24 -7.35 -19.02
N ASP A 95 2.57 -6.14 -18.60
CA ASP A 95 2.76 -5.00 -19.49
C ASP A 95 4.22 -4.90 -19.96
N SER A 96 5.17 -4.91 -19.03
CA SER A 96 6.62 -4.83 -19.33
C SER A 96 7.47 -5.19 -18.11
N TYR A 97 8.59 -5.91 -18.35
CA TYR A 97 9.62 -6.13 -17.32
C TYR A 97 10.27 -4.85 -16.78
N ARG A 98 10.24 -3.76 -17.57
CA ARG A 98 10.75 -2.45 -17.12
C ARG A 98 10.01 -1.93 -15.89
N ARG A 99 8.75 -2.33 -15.71
CA ARG A 99 7.96 -1.95 -14.53
C ARG A 99 8.48 -2.54 -13.22
N LEU A 100 9.33 -3.56 -13.28
CA LEU A 100 9.99 -4.11 -12.08
C LEU A 100 10.95 -3.13 -11.42
N LEU A 101 11.39 -2.08 -12.12
CA LEU A 101 12.21 -1.01 -11.53
C LEU A 101 11.51 -0.30 -10.37
N ILE A 102 10.19 -0.41 -10.22
CA ILE A 102 9.47 0.16 -9.06
C ILE A 102 9.91 -0.46 -7.73
N PHE A 103 10.41 -1.70 -7.73
CA PHE A 103 10.96 -2.33 -6.53
C PHE A 103 12.24 -1.66 -6.03
N LEU A 104 12.82 -0.73 -6.78
CA LEU A 104 13.93 0.11 -6.35
C LEU A 104 13.48 1.41 -5.66
N ALA A 105 12.16 1.70 -5.62
CA ALA A 105 11.64 2.89 -4.97
C ALA A 105 11.83 2.84 -3.45
N TYR A 106 12.21 3.97 -2.86
CA TYR A 106 12.43 4.05 -1.41
C TYR A 106 11.22 3.60 -0.56
N PRO A 107 9.95 3.94 -0.89
CA PRO A 107 8.80 3.45 -0.13
C PRO A 107 8.65 1.93 -0.11
N TYR A 108 9.13 1.23 -1.14
CA TYR A 108 9.14 -0.24 -1.13
C TYR A 108 10.09 -0.78 -0.05
N TRP A 109 11.31 -0.25 0.03
CA TRP A 109 12.33 -0.67 1.00
C TRP A 109 11.93 -0.30 2.44
N ALA A 110 11.39 0.89 2.63
CA ALA A 110 10.80 1.29 3.91
C ALA A 110 9.60 0.39 4.28
N GLY A 111 8.83 -0.05 3.28
CA GLY A 111 7.72 -0.98 3.45
C GLY A 111 8.15 -2.38 3.90
N ILE A 112 9.32 -2.87 3.46
CA ILE A 112 9.88 -4.16 3.93
C ILE A 112 10.16 -4.07 5.43
N LEU A 113 10.81 -2.99 5.88
CA LEU A 113 11.13 -2.78 7.31
C LEU A 113 9.89 -2.75 8.20
N ALA A 114 8.77 -2.30 7.66
CA ALA A 114 7.51 -2.16 8.39
C ALA A 114 6.48 -3.26 8.04
N VAL A 115 6.82 -4.22 7.21
CA VAL A 115 5.93 -5.31 6.71
C VAL A 115 4.60 -4.76 6.20
N GLN A 116 4.68 -3.83 5.23
CA GLN A 116 3.54 -3.07 4.76
C GLN A 116 2.65 -3.82 3.76
N TRP A 117 1.39 -3.43 3.72
CA TRP A 117 0.36 -3.95 2.82
C TRP A 117 0.47 -3.42 1.38
N SER A 118 1.23 -2.36 1.17
CA SER A 118 1.27 -1.65 -0.11
C SER A 118 1.62 -2.53 -1.32
N PRO A 119 2.52 -3.55 -1.27
CA PRO A 119 2.75 -4.43 -2.41
C PRO A 119 1.53 -5.28 -2.78
N VAL A 120 0.87 -5.90 -1.79
CA VAL A 120 -0.30 -6.76 -2.06
C VAL A 120 -1.52 -5.94 -2.45
N VAL A 121 -1.70 -4.74 -1.88
CA VAL A 121 -2.75 -3.78 -2.28
C VAL A 121 -2.51 -3.30 -3.72
N ALA A 122 -1.28 -2.94 -4.09
CA ALA A 122 -0.95 -2.58 -5.46
C ALA A 122 -1.15 -3.77 -6.44
N ALA A 123 -0.86 -5.00 -6.01
CA ALA A 123 -1.10 -6.20 -6.81
C ALA A 123 -2.58 -6.39 -7.14
N SER A 124 -3.50 -6.00 -6.25
CA SER A 124 -4.95 -6.13 -6.47
C SER A 124 -5.45 -5.38 -7.71
N ALA A 125 -4.72 -4.36 -8.18
CA ALA A 125 -5.01 -3.67 -9.44
C ALA A 125 -4.94 -4.59 -10.68
N PHE A 126 -4.23 -5.72 -10.57
CA PHE A 126 -4.03 -6.68 -11.67
C PHE A 126 -4.84 -7.98 -11.50
N PHE A 127 -5.33 -8.26 -10.30
CA PHE A 127 -6.01 -9.51 -9.96
C PHE A 127 -7.39 -9.22 -9.33
N PRO A 128 -8.48 -9.38 -10.09
CA PRO A 128 -9.83 -9.08 -9.60
C PRO A 128 -10.20 -9.73 -8.26
N LEU A 129 -9.85 -11.02 -8.07
CA LEU A 129 -10.15 -11.74 -6.84
C LEU A 129 -9.28 -11.35 -5.64
N LEU A 130 -8.20 -10.59 -5.87
CA LEU A 130 -7.38 -10.03 -4.80
C LEU A 130 -7.90 -8.65 -4.33
N LEU A 131 -8.88 -8.06 -5.01
CA LEU A 131 -9.41 -6.74 -4.67
C LEU A 131 -9.87 -6.63 -3.21
N PRO A 132 -10.43 -7.67 -2.55
CA PRO A 132 -10.81 -7.60 -1.13
C PRO A 132 -9.67 -7.20 -0.18
N VAL A 133 -8.38 -7.37 -0.57
CA VAL A 133 -7.26 -6.93 0.26
C VAL A 133 -7.24 -5.42 0.48
N THR A 134 -7.87 -4.64 -0.41
CA THR A 134 -8.03 -3.19 -0.26
C THR A 134 -8.84 -2.83 0.99
N MET A 135 -9.69 -3.72 1.46
CA MET A 135 -10.49 -3.53 2.68
C MET A 135 -9.69 -3.74 3.96
N ALA A 136 -8.51 -4.39 3.88
CA ALA A 136 -7.65 -4.59 5.03
C ALA A 136 -6.90 -3.31 5.44
N LYS A 137 -6.62 -2.42 4.50
CA LYS A 137 -5.95 -1.12 4.74
C LYS A 137 -6.61 -0.03 3.89
N PRO A 138 -7.80 0.47 4.28
CA PRO A 138 -8.63 1.33 3.43
C PRO A 138 -7.94 2.61 2.96
N GLN A 139 -7.06 3.22 3.76
CA GLN A 139 -6.37 4.46 3.40
C GLN A 139 -5.48 4.33 2.15
N ILE A 140 -4.96 3.15 1.85
CA ILE A 140 -4.24 2.88 0.60
C ILE A 140 -5.08 2.03 -0.36
N GLY A 141 -6.04 1.29 0.16
CA GLY A 141 -6.91 0.41 -0.61
C GLY A 141 -7.99 1.15 -1.39
N LEU A 142 -8.61 2.19 -0.80
CA LEU A 142 -9.72 2.90 -1.42
C LEU A 142 -9.35 3.56 -2.78
N PRO A 143 -8.21 4.24 -2.94
CA PRO A 143 -7.77 4.73 -4.25
C PRO A 143 -7.65 3.61 -5.29
N VAL A 144 -7.07 2.46 -4.92
CA VAL A 144 -6.94 1.30 -5.81
C VAL A 144 -8.31 0.72 -6.14
N PHE A 145 -9.18 0.55 -5.14
CA PHE A 145 -10.54 0.06 -5.35
C PHE A 145 -11.32 0.94 -6.32
N LEU A 146 -11.39 2.25 -6.10
CA LEU A 146 -12.19 3.17 -6.90
C LEU A 146 -11.70 3.28 -8.35
N THR A 147 -10.41 3.07 -8.60
CA THR A 147 -9.84 3.24 -9.94
C THR A 147 -9.57 1.92 -10.67
N HIS A 148 -9.43 0.80 -9.98
CA HIS A 148 -9.07 -0.50 -10.56
C HIS A 148 -10.11 -1.60 -10.31
N ALA A 149 -11.28 -1.26 -9.74
CA ALA A 149 -12.33 -2.24 -9.48
C ALA A 149 -12.82 -2.89 -10.76
N SER A 150 -13.03 -4.20 -10.67
CA SER A 150 -13.75 -4.98 -11.65
C SER A 150 -15.01 -5.55 -11.02
N ARG A 151 -15.99 -5.93 -11.85
CA ARG A 151 -17.24 -6.51 -11.37
C ARG A 151 -17.03 -7.70 -10.44
N ARG A 152 -16.10 -8.61 -10.78
CA ARG A 152 -15.76 -9.78 -9.95
C ARG A 152 -15.09 -9.38 -8.65
N GLY A 153 -14.20 -8.39 -8.68
CA GLY A 153 -13.52 -7.86 -7.50
C GLY A 153 -14.50 -7.16 -6.55
N VAL A 154 -15.45 -6.38 -7.07
CA VAL A 154 -16.49 -5.74 -6.24
C VAL A 154 -17.36 -6.79 -5.56
N VAL A 155 -17.80 -7.82 -6.29
CA VAL A 155 -18.57 -8.94 -5.69
C VAL A 155 -17.77 -9.60 -4.58
N ALA A 156 -16.47 -9.87 -4.79
CA ALA A 156 -15.62 -10.46 -3.75
C ALA A 156 -15.48 -9.56 -2.52
N CYS A 157 -15.36 -8.22 -2.71
CA CYS A 157 -15.36 -7.27 -1.59
C CYS A 157 -16.70 -7.28 -0.83
N VAL A 158 -17.82 -7.29 -1.55
CA VAL A 158 -19.15 -7.34 -0.93
C VAL A 158 -19.31 -8.63 -0.11
N LEU A 159 -18.90 -9.77 -0.66
CA LEU A 159 -18.95 -11.06 0.06
C LEU A 159 -18.08 -11.04 1.33
N LEU A 160 -16.86 -10.52 1.25
CA LEU A 160 -16.01 -10.38 2.44
C LEU A 160 -16.61 -9.41 3.45
N GLY A 161 -17.19 -8.29 2.99
CA GLY A 161 -17.89 -7.33 3.84
C GLY A 161 -19.08 -7.97 4.58
N ILE A 162 -19.93 -8.69 3.86
CA ILE A 162 -21.08 -9.41 4.45
C ILE A 162 -20.58 -10.44 5.46
N LEU A 163 -19.59 -11.26 5.09
CA LEU A 163 -19.00 -12.25 6.00
C LEU A 163 -18.47 -11.59 7.29
N SER A 164 -17.77 -10.49 7.17
CA SER A 164 -17.23 -9.75 8.32
C SER A 164 -18.35 -9.22 9.24
N LEU A 165 -19.45 -8.75 8.67
CA LEU A 165 -20.64 -8.29 9.43
C LEU A 165 -21.42 -9.43 10.08
N ILE A 166 -21.51 -10.59 9.44
CA ILE A 166 -22.12 -11.80 10.05
C ILE A 166 -21.31 -12.21 11.29
N ILE A 167 -19.98 -12.19 11.20
CA ILE A 167 -19.11 -12.60 12.30
C ILE A 167 -19.14 -11.58 13.45
N MET A 168 -19.13 -10.29 13.14
CA MET A 168 -19.13 -9.22 14.13
C MET A 168 -19.88 -7.97 13.62
N PRO A 169 -21.21 -7.89 13.78
CA PRO A 169 -22.01 -6.81 13.19
C PRO A 169 -21.58 -5.40 13.58
N ALA A 170 -21.13 -5.22 14.82
CA ALA A 170 -20.75 -3.91 15.37
C ALA A 170 -19.32 -3.48 15.04
N TRP A 171 -18.51 -4.30 14.35
CA TRP A 171 -17.10 -4.01 14.12
C TRP A 171 -16.83 -2.67 13.41
N PRO A 172 -17.64 -2.24 12.43
CA PRO A 172 -17.33 -0.97 11.74
C PRO A 172 -17.39 0.22 12.69
N LEU A 173 -18.41 0.27 13.56
CA LEU A 173 -18.57 1.35 14.53
C LEU A 173 -17.47 1.32 15.58
N ARG A 174 -17.10 0.14 16.08
CA ARG A 174 -16.02 -0.03 17.05
C ARG A 174 -14.65 0.34 16.46
N TRP A 175 -14.41 -0.05 15.21
CA TRP A 175 -13.20 0.34 14.49
C TRP A 175 -13.14 1.85 14.27
N LEU A 176 -14.23 2.48 13.82
CA LEU A 176 -14.29 3.93 13.63
C LEU A 176 -14.02 4.71 14.93
N ALA A 177 -14.46 4.20 16.08
CA ALA A 177 -14.18 4.80 17.37
C ALA A 177 -12.67 4.85 17.72
N GLN A 178 -11.83 4.02 17.09
CA GLN A 178 -10.38 4.05 17.30
C GLN A 178 -9.68 5.18 16.54
N PHE A 179 -10.33 5.80 15.54
CA PHE A 179 -9.71 6.83 14.70
C PHE A 179 -9.30 8.11 15.43
N GLY A 180 -9.91 8.43 16.56
CA GLY A 180 -9.57 9.62 17.36
C GLY A 180 -8.11 9.65 17.82
N HIS A 181 -7.44 8.49 17.88
CA HIS A 181 -6.04 8.33 18.28
C HIS A 181 -5.09 8.08 17.11
N TYR A 182 -5.59 8.17 15.86
CA TYR A 182 -4.80 7.89 14.68
C TYR A 182 -4.05 9.13 14.20
N GLU A 183 -2.80 9.28 14.62
CA GLU A 183 -1.94 10.34 14.10
C GLU A 183 -1.57 10.08 12.64
N HIS A 184 -1.81 11.08 11.79
CA HIS A 184 -1.66 10.98 10.34
C HIS A 184 -1.41 12.35 9.70
N PHE A 185 -1.11 12.34 8.41
CA PHE A 185 -1.19 13.52 7.55
C PHE A 185 -2.05 13.20 6.31
N ILE A 186 -2.66 14.22 5.76
CA ILE A 186 -3.38 14.14 4.49
C ILE A 186 -2.51 14.87 3.45
N PRO A 187 -1.96 14.16 2.44
CA PRO A 187 -1.03 14.74 1.48
C PRO A 187 -1.52 16.02 0.83
N LEU A 188 -2.81 16.11 0.50
CA LEU A 188 -3.41 17.29 -0.11
C LEU A 188 -3.35 18.53 0.81
N LEU A 189 -3.41 18.34 2.12
CA LEU A 189 -3.49 19.45 3.10
C LEU A 189 -2.11 19.91 3.61
N VAL A 190 -1.07 19.13 3.37
CA VAL A 190 0.30 19.45 3.81
C VAL A 190 1.04 20.15 2.68
N LEU A 191 1.54 21.36 2.90
CA LEU A 191 2.32 22.10 1.89
C LEU A 191 3.55 21.30 1.44
N PRO A 192 3.79 21.21 0.10
CA PRO A 192 3.11 21.86 -1.02
C PRO A 192 1.94 21.06 -1.65
N GLY A 193 1.27 20.21 -0.89
CA GLY A 193 0.19 19.31 -1.34
C GLY A 193 -0.97 19.93 -2.11
N PRO A 194 -1.43 21.18 -1.83
CA PRO A 194 -2.47 21.81 -2.64
C PRO A 194 -2.15 21.89 -4.14
N LEU A 195 -0.88 21.85 -4.53
CA LEU A 195 -0.48 21.77 -5.95
C LEU A 195 -1.00 20.49 -6.63
N LEU A 196 -1.32 19.44 -5.88
CA LEU A 196 -1.89 18.19 -6.42
C LEU A 196 -3.25 18.43 -7.07
N LEU A 197 -3.96 19.50 -6.71
CA LEU A 197 -5.21 19.90 -7.36
C LEU A 197 -5.02 20.20 -8.86
N LEU A 198 -3.82 20.50 -9.32
CA LEU A 198 -3.52 20.64 -10.73
C LEU A 198 -3.83 19.36 -11.54
N ALA A 199 -3.85 18.20 -10.88
CA ALA A 199 -4.30 16.95 -11.53
C ALA A 199 -5.77 16.99 -11.95
N LEU A 200 -6.61 17.90 -11.38
CA LEU A 200 -7.99 18.11 -11.81
C LEU A 200 -8.09 18.58 -13.27
N ALA A 201 -7.05 19.24 -13.79
CA ALA A 201 -6.99 19.56 -15.23
C ALA A 201 -7.06 18.29 -16.11
N GLN A 202 -6.83 17.13 -15.53
CA GLN A 202 -6.89 15.82 -16.18
C GLN A 202 -7.90 14.87 -15.50
N TYR A 203 -9.02 15.38 -15.03
CA TYR A 203 -10.04 14.63 -14.28
C TYR A 203 -10.61 13.40 -15.01
N ARG A 204 -10.40 13.31 -16.33
CA ARG A 204 -10.79 12.13 -17.14
C ARG A 204 -9.70 11.07 -17.22
N ASP A 205 -8.47 11.39 -16.82
CA ASP A 205 -7.38 10.41 -16.77
C ASP A 205 -7.46 9.65 -15.45
N ARG A 206 -7.48 8.31 -15.53
CA ARG A 206 -7.55 7.41 -14.39
C ARG A 206 -6.38 7.61 -13.43
N ASP A 207 -5.18 7.87 -13.95
CA ASP A 207 -3.98 8.05 -13.13
C ASP A 207 -4.05 9.38 -12.36
N ALA A 208 -4.69 10.43 -12.93
CA ALA A 208 -4.95 11.69 -12.24
C ALA A 208 -5.96 11.52 -11.09
N ILE A 209 -7.07 10.81 -11.35
CA ILE A 209 -8.06 10.48 -10.32
C ILE A 209 -7.41 9.67 -9.21
N PHE A 210 -6.60 8.66 -9.56
CA PHE A 210 -5.91 7.82 -8.60
C PHE A 210 -4.96 8.64 -7.70
N LEU A 211 -4.18 9.56 -8.29
CA LEU A 211 -3.30 10.47 -7.55
C LEU A 211 -4.07 11.35 -6.57
N LEU A 212 -5.19 11.94 -7.01
CA LEU A 212 -6.03 12.80 -6.16
C LEU A 212 -6.68 12.01 -5.02
N LEU A 213 -7.22 10.83 -5.31
CA LEU A 213 -7.80 9.97 -4.28
C LEU A 213 -6.75 9.56 -3.25
N ALA A 214 -5.54 9.18 -3.68
CA ALA A 214 -4.44 8.86 -2.77
C ALA A 214 -4.00 10.09 -1.95
N ALA A 215 -4.07 11.29 -2.53
CA ALA A 215 -3.72 12.54 -1.84
C ALA A 215 -4.76 12.97 -0.78
N LEU A 216 -6.00 12.52 -0.91
CA LEU A 216 -7.08 12.77 0.05
C LEU A 216 -7.07 11.81 1.24
N MET A 217 -6.39 10.67 1.11
CA MET A 217 -6.40 9.65 2.17
C MET A 217 -5.41 9.97 3.29
N PRO A 218 -5.78 9.72 4.56
CA PRO A 218 -4.86 9.85 5.69
C PRO A 218 -3.73 8.84 5.57
N GLN A 219 -2.50 9.29 5.73
CA GLN A 219 -1.29 8.47 5.70
C GLN A 219 -0.43 8.69 6.93
N ARG A 220 0.35 7.69 7.33
CA ARG A 220 1.28 7.83 8.45
C ARG A 220 2.71 8.02 8.00
N TRP A 221 3.15 7.19 7.03
CA TRP A 221 4.52 7.14 6.59
C TRP A 221 4.61 7.06 5.07
N PHE A 222 5.75 7.40 4.54
CA PHE A 222 6.04 7.39 3.11
C PHE A 222 5.87 6.03 2.43
N PHE A 223 5.92 4.90 3.16
CA PHE A 223 5.70 3.58 2.58
C PHE A 223 4.24 3.35 2.10
N ASP A 224 3.27 4.06 2.67
CA ASP A 224 1.88 4.01 2.20
C ASP A 224 1.75 4.54 0.77
N SER A 225 2.61 5.48 0.37
CA SER A 225 2.63 6.05 -0.97
C SER A 225 3.16 5.10 -2.07
N PHE A 226 3.67 3.91 -1.73
CA PHE A 226 4.17 2.96 -2.73
C PHE A 226 3.13 2.59 -3.79
N ILE A 227 1.84 2.60 -3.47
CA ILE A 227 0.76 2.35 -4.44
C ILE A 227 0.81 3.31 -5.64
N LEU A 228 1.37 4.52 -5.48
CA LEU A 228 1.49 5.51 -6.56
C LEU A 228 2.37 5.03 -7.72
N TRP A 229 3.22 4.00 -7.53
CA TRP A 229 3.98 3.40 -8.63
C TRP A 229 3.13 2.58 -9.61
N LEU A 230 1.80 2.52 -9.40
CA LEU A 230 0.86 2.12 -10.45
C LEU A 230 0.75 3.19 -11.57
N ILE A 231 1.08 4.46 -11.30
CA ILE A 231 1.00 5.59 -12.26
C ILE A 231 2.09 5.53 -13.33
N PRO A 232 3.42 5.48 -13.01
CA PRO A 232 4.45 5.54 -14.04
C PRO A 232 4.47 4.27 -14.90
N LYS A 233 4.50 4.43 -16.24
CA LYS A 233 4.42 3.33 -17.22
C LYS A 233 5.66 3.22 -18.09
N SER A 234 6.25 4.35 -18.48
CA SER A 234 7.48 4.36 -19.27
C SER A 234 8.73 4.19 -18.38
N ARG A 235 9.81 3.66 -18.96
CA ARG A 235 11.10 3.50 -18.25
C ARG A 235 11.57 4.83 -17.66
N ARG A 236 11.45 5.93 -18.43
CA ARG A 236 11.89 7.26 -18.00
C ARG A 236 11.09 7.73 -16.78
N GLU A 237 9.76 7.59 -16.82
CA GLU A 237 8.89 7.96 -15.70
C GLU A 237 9.24 7.17 -14.43
N ILE A 238 9.43 5.83 -14.57
CA ILE A 238 9.74 4.96 -13.44
C ILE A 238 11.09 5.33 -12.84
N VAL A 239 12.16 5.42 -13.65
CA VAL A 239 13.50 5.74 -13.16
C VAL A 239 13.50 7.09 -12.46
N TRP A 240 12.87 8.10 -13.05
CA TRP A 240 12.82 9.44 -12.50
C TRP A 240 12.09 9.46 -11.14
N THR A 241 10.89 8.89 -11.06
CA THR A 241 10.10 8.83 -9.81
C THR A 241 10.78 7.98 -8.73
N VAL A 242 11.44 6.89 -9.12
CA VAL A 242 12.26 6.06 -8.21
C VAL A 242 13.40 6.91 -7.61
N LEU A 243 14.18 7.59 -8.44
CA LEU A 243 15.29 8.42 -7.98
C LEU A 243 14.82 9.53 -7.03
N PHE A 244 13.74 10.25 -7.39
CA PHE A 244 13.18 11.28 -6.50
C PHE A 244 12.72 10.72 -5.17
N SER A 245 12.14 9.52 -5.14
CA SER A 245 11.68 8.92 -3.88
C SER A 245 12.78 8.72 -2.84
N TRP A 246 14.03 8.55 -3.27
CA TRP A 246 15.18 8.47 -2.37
C TRP A 246 15.49 9.79 -1.65
N GLY A 247 14.97 10.92 -2.14
CA GLY A 247 15.04 12.19 -1.41
C GLY A 247 14.40 12.11 -0.02
N VAL A 248 13.27 11.38 0.12
CA VAL A 248 12.67 11.09 1.44
C VAL A 248 13.60 10.21 2.28
N GLY A 249 14.23 9.21 1.64
CA GLY A 249 15.16 8.30 2.32
C GLY A 249 16.39 9.03 2.85
N ILE A 250 17.00 9.88 2.02
CA ILE A 250 18.13 10.70 2.40
C ILE A 250 17.74 11.64 3.54
N TRP A 251 16.63 12.35 3.40
CA TRP A 251 16.12 13.21 4.47
C TRP A 251 15.93 12.43 5.77
N ARG A 252 15.29 11.26 5.73
CA ARG A 252 15.05 10.41 6.91
C ARG A 252 16.33 9.91 7.54
N TRP A 253 17.39 9.70 6.78
CA TRP A 253 18.69 9.28 7.27
C TRP A 253 19.33 10.33 8.18
N TYR A 254 19.18 11.61 7.82
CA TYR A 254 19.79 12.73 8.56
C TYR A 254 18.85 13.34 9.61
N HIS A 255 17.55 13.02 9.59
CA HIS A 255 16.57 13.67 10.44
C HIS A 255 15.64 12.68 11.11
N VAL A 256 15.39 12.90 12.40
CA VAL A 256 14.29 12.23 13.12
C VAL A 256 13.05 13.12 12.98
N PRO A 257 11.95 12.62 12.40
CA PRO A 257 10.73 13.43 12.27
C PRO A 257 10.15 13.78 13.63
N HIS A 258 9.78 15.05 13.82
CA HIS A 258 9.12 15.53 15.03
C HIS A 258 7.59 15.50 14.92
N SER A 259 7.03 15.33 13.71
CA SER A 259 5.60 15.26 13.47
C SER A 259 5.27 14.52 12.17
N PHE A 260 4.06 13.99 12.09
CA PHE A 260 3.56 13.40 10.84
C PHE A 260 3.37 14.44 9.72
N THR A 261 3.09 15.69 10.05
CA THR A 261 3.06 16.79 9.08
C THR A 261 4.41 16.99 8.40
N GLN A 262 5.52 16.87 9.15
CA GLN A 262 6.85 16.94 8.59
C GLN A 262 7.14 15.78 7.64
N VAL A 263 6.76 14.55 8.04
CA VAL A 263 6.83 13.36 7.15
C VAL A 263 6.01 13.60 5.89
N GLY A 264 4.80 14.13 6.03
CA GLY A 264 3.90 14.45 4.94
C GLY A 264 4.49 15.43 3.95
N ARG A 265 5.13 16.51 4.42
CA ARG A 265 5.78 17.53 3.58
C ARG A 265 6.83 16.90 2.64
N TRP A 266 7.70 16.07 3.18
CA TRP A 266 8.75 15.42 2.40
C TRP A 266 8.20 14.34 1.47
N THR A 267 7.17 13.60 1.92
CA THR A 267 6.44 12.64 1.08
C THR A 267 5.78 13.34 -0.11
N VAL A 268 5.11 14.46 0.11
CA VAL A 268 4.49 15.24 -0.96
C VAL A 268 5.55 15.74 -1.94
N LEU A 269 6.62 16.35 -1.42
CA LEU A 269 7.65 16.95 -2.25
C LEU A 269 8.37 15.93 -3.15
N PHE A 270 8.76 14.78 -2.61
CA PHE A 270 9.60 13.82 -3.31
C PHE A 270 8.86 12.62 -3.92
N ILE A 271 7.59 12.41 -3.60
CA ILE A 271 6.81 11.31 -4.14
C ILE A 271 5.58 11.82 -4.90
N TYR A 272 4.71 12.59 -4.25
CA TYR A 272 3.45 13.02 -4.88
C TYR A 272 3.66 14.02 -6.02
N LEU A 273 4.48 15.06 -5.83
CA LEU A 273 4.74 16.05 -6.89
C LEU A 273 5.45 15.43 -8.10
N PRO A 274 6.44 14.55 -7.98
CA PRO A 274 6.95 13.79 -9.12
C PRO A 274 5.86 12.99 -9.86
N MET A 275 4.92 12.37 -9.16
CA MET A 275 3.80 11.68 -9.80
C MET A 275 2.85 12.64 -10.51
N LEU A 276 2.60 13.83 -9.94
CA LEU A 276 1.86 14.90 -10.59
C LEU A 276 2.50 15.31 -11.92
N VAL A 277 3.83 15.53 -11.91
CA VAL A 277 4.57 15.87 -13.14
C VAL A 277 4.42 14.78 -14.19
N VAL A 278 4.47 13.50 -13.81
CA VAL A 278 4.23 12.37 -14.73
C VAL A 278 2.83 12.44 -15.33
N VAL A 279 1.80 12.67 -14.51
CA VAL A 279 0.42 12.77 -14.97
C VAL A 279 0.24 13.93 -15.94
N LEU A 280 0.72 15.13 -15.61
CA LEU A 280 0.56 16.35 -16.42
C LEU A 280 1.34 16.27 -17.75
N SER A 281 2.56 15.69 -17.73
CA SER A 281 3.40 15.61 -18.93
C SER A 281 2.85 14.72 -20.05
N ARG A 282 1.98 13.76 -19.74
CA ARG A 282 1.38 12.88 -20.73
C ARG A 282 0.36 13.59 -21.63
N ASN A 283 -0.36 14.57 -21.10
CA ASN A 283 -1.38 15.27 -21.85
C ASN A 283 -0.79 16.22 -22.91
N HIS A 284 0.36 16.82 -22.58
CA HIS A 284 1.04 17.70 -23.54
C HIS A 284 1.42 16.95 -24.82
N LYS A 285 1.77 15.67 -24.71
CA LYS A 285 2.07 14.81 -25.86
C LYS A 285 0.83 14.39 -26.67
N ARG A 286 -0.35 14.22 -26.02
CA ARG A 286 -1.60 13.85 -26.69
C ARG A 286 -2.22 15.02 -27.46
N GLN A 287 -1.91 16.26 -27.11
CA GLN A 287 -2.39 17.45 -27.82
C GLN A 287 -1.51 17.82 -29.04
N GLN A 288 -0.29 17.26 -29.10
CA GLN A 288 0.67 17.51 -30.20
C GLN A 288 0.69 16.39 -31.27
N SER A 289 -0.01 15.28 -31.03
CA SER A 289 -0.21 14.15 -31.97
C SER A 289 -1.59 14.17 -32.56
#